data_6f3f34c2ab9ee16d219675ea50505fb3
#
_entry.id   6f3f34c2ab9ee16d219675ea50505fb3
#
_cell.length_a   1.000
_cell.length_b   1.000
_cell.length_c   1.000
_cell.angle_alpha   90.00
_cell.angle_beta   90.00
_cell.angle_gamma   90.00
#
_symmetry.space_group_name_H-M   'P 1'
#
loop_
_entity.id
_entity.type
_entity.pdbx_description
1 polymer ?
#
loop_
_entity_poly.entity_id
_entity_poly.type
_entity_poly.pdbx_seq_one_letter_code
_entity_poly.pdbx_strand_id
1 'polypeptide(L)'
;MFVGGLPWTFSKTAPNIDTDVAVPGQHTKDVVENGFGAHVGNENPRAENAPVSLPLEGLRVVDATQGFAGPFLSLLLAEAGAEVIKIEPPGGDWARQLAPRTPSGNSALFEAFNRNKDNKVLDLETAGGKAEFQSIVKDAAVVLEDWGVGVAEGRELSYEILAEDNPGLVYLALTPFGEKGPMRNLQGSELVIQAMTGYLRLLGK
;
A
#
# COMPACT_ATOMS: atom_id res chain seq x y z
N MET A 1 27.16 4.66 12.26
CA MET A 1 26.42 3.70 11.43
C MET A 1 25.25 4.45 10.83
N PHE A 2 25.10 4.50 9.49
CA PHE A 2 23.92 5.08 8.87
C PHE A 2 22.82 4.04 8.92
N VAL A 3 21.81 4.25 9.75
CA VAL A 3 20.59 3.46 9.75
C VAL A 3 19.65 4.14 8.76
N GLY A 4 19.12 3.40 7.81
CA GLY A 4 18.09 3.90 6.90
C GLY A 4 16.88 4.40 7.71
N GLY A 5 16.29 5.52 7.32
CA GLY A 5 15.03 5.97 7.90
C GLY A 5 13.89 4.98 7.65
N LEU A 6 12.79 5.15 8.35
CA LEU A 6 11.59 4.34 8.08
C LEU A 6 11.06 4.62 6.67
N PRO A 7 10.61 3.59 5.95
CA PRO A 7 10.07 3.74 4.59
C PRO A 7 8.67 4.38 4.56
N TRP A 8 8.12 4.72 5.72
CA TRP A 8 6.81 5.37 5.85
C TRP A 8 6.85 6.51 6.85
N THR A 9 5.96 7.46 6.68
CA THR A 9 5.69 8.53 7.64
C THR A 9 4.18 8.61 7.89
N PHE A 10 3.81 8.82 9.15
CA PHE A 10 2.41 9.06 9.51
C PHE A 10 2.19 10.55 9.76
N SER A 11 1.08 11.10 9.26
CA SER A 11 0.78 12.53 9.43
C SER A 11 0.41 12.91 10.87
N LYS A 12 -0.19 11.99 11.62
CA LYS A 12 -0.71 12.23 12.98
C LYS A 12 0.11 11.57 14.08
N THR A 13 0.89 10.54 13.78
CA THR A 13 1.69 9.80 14.75
C THR A 13 3.12 9.68 14.24
N ALA A 14 4.08 10.17 15.01
CA ALA A 14 5.48 9.99 14.66
C ALA A 14 5.88 8.53 14.89
N PRO A 15 6.45 7.83 13.89
CA PRO A 15 7.03 6.51 14.12
C PRO A 15 8.28 6.65 15.00
N ASN A 16 8.49 5.71 15.91
CA ASN A 16 9.69 5.63 16.72
C ASN A 16 10.68 4.61 16.12
N ILE A 17 11.94 4.99 16.02
CA ILE A 17 13.03 4.07 15.66
C ILE A 17 13.85 3.88 16.90
N ASP A 18 13.82 2.67 17.46
CA ASP A 18 14.83 2.27 18.43
C ASP A 18 16.11 1.91 17.65
N THR A 19 17.20 2.61 17.98
CA THR A 19 18.50 2.41 17.33
C THR A 19 19.33 1.33 18.01
N ASP A 20 18.92 0.88 19.17
CA ASP A 20 19.61 -0.15 19.91
C ASP A 20 19.19 -1.55 19.40
N VAL A 21 20.16 -2.26 18.87
CA VAL A 21 19.96 -3.65 18.44
C VAL A 21 20.31 -4.56 19.62
N ALA A 22 19.33 -5.35 20.05
CA ALA A 22 19.55 -6.32 21.11
C ALA A 22 20.66 -7.32 20.74
N VAL A 23 21.56 -7.61 21.67
CA VAL A 23 22.52 -8.69 21.48
C VAL A 23 21.81 -10.06 21.57
N PRO A 24 22.32 -11.11 20.90
CA PRO A 24 21.71 -12.43 20.95
C PRO A 24 21.46 -12.91 22.39
N GLY A 25 20.22 -13.25 22.70
CA GLY A 25 19.82 -13.73 24.03
C GLY A 25 19.50 -12.68 25.08
N GLN A 26 19.69 -11.39 24.80
CA GLN A 26 19.50 -10.29 25.77
C GLN A 26 18.15 -10.34 26.50
N HIS A 27 17.08 -10.68 25.80
CA HIS A 27 15.72 -10.73 26.37
C HIS A 27 15.19 -12.16 26.56
N THR A 28 16.01 -13.18 26.34
CA THR A 28 15.57 -14.59 26.40
C THR A 28 14.95 -14.92 27.75
N LYS A 29 15.58 -14.50 28.86
CA LYS A 29 15.09 -14.81 30.20
C LYS A 29 13.75 -14.15 30.45
N ASP A 30 13.63 -12.87 30.10
CA ASP A 30 12.40 -12.11 30.28
C ASP A 30 11.24 -12.68 29.46
N VAL A 31 11.50 -13.03 28.18
CA VAL A 31 10.49 -13.65 27.30
C VAL A 31 10.04 -15.01 27.81
N VAL A 32 10.97 -15.81 28.37
CA VAL A 32 10.63 -17.14 28.90
C VAL A 32 9.85 -17.05 30.21
N GLU A 33 10.19 -16.11 31.09
CA GLU A 33 9.54 -15.97 32.40
C GLU A 33 8.22 -15.20 32.33
N ASN A 34 8.13 -14.16 31.50
CA ASN A 34 7.02 -13.20 31.45
C ASN A 34 6.22 -13.25 30.15
N GLY A 35 6.64 -14.05 29.19
CA GLY A 35 6.04 -14.08 27.83
C GLY A 35 6.35 -12.80 27.06
N PHE A 36 5.75 -12.67 25.89
CA PHE A 36 5.68 -11.39 25.18
C PHE A 36 4.75 -10.48 26.00
N GLY A 37 5.27 -9.45 26.64
CA GLY A 37 4.56 -8.55 27.53
C GLY A 37 3.07 -8.37 27.19
N ALA A 38 2.26 -8.00 28.13
CA ALA A 38 0.81 -8.02 28.00
C ALA A 38 0.40 -7.50 26.61
N HIS A 39 0.08 -8.42 25.69
CA HIS A 39 -0.67 -8.05 24.52
C HIS A 39 -1.93 -7.39 25.06
N VAL A 40 -2.09 -6.10 24.80
CA VAL A 40 -3.40 -5.46 24.82
C VAL A 40 -4.12 -6.02 23.58
N GLY A 41 -4.22 -7.34 23.52
CA GLY A 41 -5.08 -8.04 22.61
C GLY A 41 -6.48 -7.95 23.23
N ASN A 42 -7.44 -7.55 22.44
CA ASN A 42 -8.83 -7.70 22.80
C ASN A 42 -9.00 -9.09 23.45
N GLU A 43 -9.37 -9.12 24.72
CA GLU A 43 -9.81 -10.31 25.44
C GLU A 43 -11.18 -10.76 24.89
N ASN A 44 -11.23 -11.01 23.61
CA ASN A 44 -12.33 -11.74 23.03
C ASN A 44 -11.82 -13.17 22.79
N PRO A 45 -11.98 -14.10 23.75
CA PRO A 45 -11.63 -15.48 23.47
C PRO A 45 -12.46 -15.87 22.26
N ARG A 46 -11.77 -16.15 21.15
CA ARG A 46 -12.41 -16.70 19.96
C ARG A 46 -13.20 -17.90 20.43
N ALA A 47 -14.52 -17.85 20.32
CA ALA A 47 -15.36 -19.00 20.64
C ALA A 47 -14.78 -20.19 19.85
N GLU A 48 -14.52 -21.31 20.50
CA GLU A 48 -13.84 -22.49 19.93
C GLU A 48 -14.47 -22.99 18.62
N ASN A 49 -15.66 -22.52 18.26
CA ASN A 49 -16.42 -22.87 17.06
C ASN A 49 -16.82 -21.65 16.20
N ALA A 50 -16.23 -20.49 16.40
CA ALA A 50 -16.50 -19.36 15.50
C ALA A 50 -15.88 -19.66 14.11
N PRO A 51 -16.61 -19.40 13.00
CA PRO A 51 -16.03 -19.53 11.68
C PRO A 51 -14.76 -18.67 11.60
N VAL A 52 -13.71 -19.23 11.02
CA VAL A 52 -12.44 -18.52 10.85
C VAL A 52 -12.66 -17.42 9.80
N SER A 53 -12.89 -16.19 10.26
CA SER A 53 -12.90 -15.03 9.37
C SER A 53 -11.48 -14.60 9.05
N LEU A 54 -11.26 -14.06 7.84
CA LEU A 54 -9.98 -13.50 7.47
C LEU A 54 -9.74 -12.19 8.26
N PRO A 55 -8.47 -11.85 8.56
CA PRO A 55 -8.14 -10.70 9.41
C PRO A 55 -8.72 -9.36 8.97
N LEU A 56 -8.89 -9.16 7.64
CA LEU A 56 -9.38 -7.91 7.05
C LEU A 56 -10.77 -8.06 6.41
N GLU A 57 -11.51 -9.11 6.76
CA GLU A 57 -12.88 -9.31 6.26
C GLU A 57 -13.77 -8.12 6.63
N GLY A 58 -14.50 -7.60 5.63
CA GLY A 58 -15.34 -6.42 5.76
C GLY A 58 -14.65 -5.07 5.58
N LEU A 59 -13.31 -5.05 5.41
CA LEU A 59 -12.61 -3.83 5.04
C LEU A 59 -12.65 -3.62 3.52
N ARG A 60 -12.98 -2.41 3.09
CA ARG A 60 -12.96 -1.99 1.69
C ARG A 60 -11.72 -1.16 1.39
N VAL A 61 -11.04 -1.51 0.32
CA VAL A 61 -9.79 -0.88 -0.13
C VAL A 61 -9.96 -0.39 -1.56
N VAL A 62 -9.64 0.86 -1.81
CA VAL A 62 -9.55 1.44 -3.15
C VAL A 62 -8.07 1.47 -3.56
N ASP A 63 -7.73 0.71 -4.58
CA ASP A 63 -6.39 0.64 -5.16
C ASP A 63 -6.35 1.46 -6.47
N ALA A 64 -5.87 2.69 -6.40
CA ALA A 64 -5.67 3.57 -7.54
C ALA A 64 -4.19 3.63 -7.99
N THR A 65 -3.42 2.61 -7.64
CA THR A 65 -2.01 2.47 -8.01
C THR A 65 -1.82 1.69 -9.31
N GLN A 66 -0.64 1.73 -9.90
CA GLN A 66 -0.31 1.00 -11.12
C GLN A 66 1.03 0.25 -10.99
N GLY A 67 1.24 -0.73 -11.85
CA GLY A 67 2.50 -1.45 -11.94
C GLY A 67 2.71 -2.51 -10.87
N PHE A 68 3.60 -2.27 -9.88
CA PHE A 68 4.05 -3.33 -8.98
C PHE A 68 3.83 -3.04 -7.50
N ALA A 69 4.40 -1.97 -6.95
CA ALA A 69 4.49 -1.76 -5.51
C ALA A 69 3.12 -1.60 -4.84
N GLY A 70 2.28 -0.71 -5.36
CA GLY A 70 0.91 -0.51 -4.88
C GLY A 70 0.03 -1.73 -5.11
N PRO A 71 -0.01 -2.29 -6.34
CA PRO A 71 -0.77 -3.51 -6.60
C PRO A 71 -0.35 -4.71 -5.76
N PHE A 72 0.94 -4.85 -5.41
CA PHE A 72 1.39 -5.89 -4.48
C PHE A 72 0.88 -5.67 -3.06
N LEU A 73 0.92 -4.42 -2.59
CA LEU A 73 0.39 -4.09 -1.27
C LEU A 73 -1.11 -4.39 -1.17
N SER A 74 -1.90 -3.93 -2.14
CA SER A 74 -3.34 -4.18 -2.15
C SER A 74 -3.70 -5.66 -2.37
N LEU A 75 -2.84 -6.44 -3.05
CA LEU A 75 -2.96 -7.89 -3.12
C LEU A 75 -2.85 -8.53 -1.73
N LEU A 76 -1.86 -8.12 -0.92
CA LEU A 76 -1.71 -8.65 0.45
C LEU A 76 -2.94 -8.33 1.30
N LEU A 77 -3.54 -7.16 1.12
CA LEU A 77 -4.79 -6.80 1.81
C LEU A 77 -5.96 -7.67 1.32
N ALA A 78 -6.07 -7.92 0.01
CA ALA A 78 -7.09 -8.80 -0.57
C ALA A 78 -6.94 -10.25 -0.09
N GLU A 79 -5.70 -10.77 -0.04
CA GLU A 79 -5.42 -12.12 0.47
C GLU A 79 -5.70 -12.26 1.97
N ALA A 80 -5.62 -11.15 2.71
CA ALA A 80 -6.02 -11.10 4.11
C ALA A 80 -7.54 -10.90 4.31
N GLY A 81 -8.34 -10.82 3.23
CA GLY A 81 -9.81 -10.79 3.27
C GLY A 81 -10.44 -9.44 3.00
N ALA A 82 -9.67 -8.40 2.67
CA ALA A 82 -10.24 -7.12 2.28
C ALA A 82 -10.94 -7.19 0.90
N GLU A 83 -12.04 -6.45 0.74
CA GLU A 83 -12.68 -6.18 -0.54
C GLU A 83 -11.87 -5.09 -1.27
N VAL A 84 -11.12 -5.46 -2.31
CA VAL A 84 -10.28 -4.51 -3.03
C VAL A 84 -10.89 -4.18 -4.38
N ILE A 85 -11.11 -2.88 -4.63
CA ILE A 85 -11.48 -2.35 -5.94
C ILE A 85 -10.27 -1.64 -6.54
N LYS A 86 -9.76 -2.18 -7.64
CA LYS A 86 -8.70 -1.55 -8.44
C LYS A 86 -9.30 -0.54 -9.41
N ILE A 87 -8.87 0.70 -9.31
CA ILE A 87 -9.22 1.77 -10.23
C ILE A 87 -8.13 1.88 -11.29
N GLU A 88 -8.51 1.72 -12.55
CA GLU A 88 -7.59 1.87 -13.67
C GLU A 88 -7.97 3.09 -14.52
N PRO A 89 -6.98 3.78 -15.12
CA PRO A 89 -7.26 4.84 -16.07
C PRO A 89 -7.85 4.28 -17.38
N PRO A 90 -8.44 5.12 -18.23
CA PRO A 90 -8.75 4.74 -19.61
C PRO A 90 -7.50 4.17 -20.31
N GLY A 91 -7.59 2.97 -20.83
CA GLY A 91 -6.43 2.25 -21.39
C GLY A 91 -5.80 1.22 -20.45
N GLY A 92 -6.19 1.21 -19.17
CA GLY A 92 -5.77 0.23 -18.18
C GLY A 92 -4.43 0.56 -17.52
N ASP A 93 -4.05 -0.30 -16.57
CA ASP A 93 -2.75 -0.27 -15.92
C ASP A 93 -1.64 -0.61 -16.93
N TRP A 94 -0.55 0.17 -16.93
CA TRP A 94 0.58 -0.05 -17.84
C TRP A 94 1.21 -1.45 -17.69
N ALA A 95 1.13 -2.07 -16.52
CA ALA A 95 1.62 -3.44 -16.31
C ALA A 95 0.89 -4.48 -17.16
N ARG A 96 -0.33 -4.17 -17.65
CA ARG A 96 -1.05 -5.03 -18.61
C ARG A 96 -0.30 -5.24 -19.92
N GLN A 97 0.61 -4.33 -20.26
CA GLN A 97 1.40 -4.39 -21.51
C GLN A 97 2.70 -5.19 -21.36
N LEU A 98 3.09 -5.57 -20.15
CA LEU A 98 4.36 -6.24 -19.90
C LEU A 98 4.36 -7.72 -20.32
N ALA A 99 5.53 -8.20 -20.77
CA ALA A 99 5.83 -9.61 -20.92
C ALA A 99 6.36 -10.19 -19.58
N PRO A 100 6.31 -11.51 -19.38
CA PRO A 100 5.74 -12.52 -20.27
C PRO A 100 4.21 -12.52 -20.28
N ARG A 101 3.64 -13.12 -21.34
CA ARG A 101 2.18 -13.28 -21.46
C ARG A 101 1.74 -14.64 -20.95
N THR A 102 0.58 -14.67 -20.31
CA THR A 102 -0.11 -15.92 -19.96
C THR A 102 -0.74 -16.56 -21.21
N PRO A 103 -1.15 -17.83 -21.15
CA PRO A 103 -1.89 -18.45 -22.25
C PRO A 103 -3.18 -17.72 -22.63
N SER A 104 -3.79 -16.96 -21.71
CA SER A 104 -4.95 -16.09 -21.95
C SER A 104 -4.61 -14.78 -22.70
N GLY A 105 -3.31 -14.50 -22.93
CA GLY A 105 -2.82 -13.30 -23.59
C GLY A 105 -2.59 -12.10 -22.65
N ASN A 106 -2.88 -12.23 -21.36
CA ASN A 106 -2.68 -11.18 -20.37
C ASN A 106 -1.20 -11.11 -19.93
N SER A 107 -0.79 -9.99 -19.35
CA SER A 107 0.49 -9.90 -18.65
C SER A 107 0.50 -10.82 -17.43
N ALA A 108 1.48 -11.73 -17.35
CA ALA A 108 1.64 -12.60 -16.19
C ALA A 108 1.93 -11.80 -14.91
N LEU A 109 2.64 -10.69 -15.04
CA LEU A 109 2.92 -9.79 -13.91
C LEU A 109 1.64 -9.09 -13.43
N PHE A 110 0.83 -8.58 -14.35
CA PHE A 110 -0.44 -7.97 -13.98
C PHE A 110 -1.37 -8.96 -13.26
N GLU A 111 -1.53 -10.17 -13.80
CA GLU A 111 -2.35 -11.22 -13.16
C GLU A 111 -1.80 -11.60 -11.78
N ALA A 112 -0.48 -11.72 -11.64
CA ALA A 112 0.15 -12.08 -10.36
C ALA A 112 -0.16 -11.07 -9.25
N PHE A 113 -0.16 -9.76 -9.55
CA PHE A 113 -0.34 -8.71 -8.54
C PHE A 113 -1.79 -8.22 -8.40
N ASN A 114 -2.71 -8.60 -9.29
CA ASN A 114 -4.08 -8.08 -9.27
C ASN A 114 -5.17 -9.16 -9.14
N ARG A 115 -4.80 -10.39 -8.80
CA ARG A 115 -5.79 -11.41 -8.43
C ARG A 115 -6.56 -11.00 -7.16
N ASN A 116 -7.76 -11.52 -6.98
CA ASN A 116 -8.65 -11.24 -5.84
C ASN A 116 -9.08 -9.77 -5.72
N LYS A 117 -9.03 -9.00 -6.81
CA LYS A 117 -9.50 -7.62 -6.85
C LYS A 117 -10.60 -7.47 -7.89
N ASP A 118 -11.62 -6.70 -7.53
CA ASP A 118 -12.52 -6.14 -8.52
C ASP A 118 -11.84 -5.03 -9.31
N ASN A 119 -12.33 -4.75 -10.51
CA ASN A 119 -11.73 -3.75 -11.38
C ASN A 119 -12.77 -2.74 -11.86
N LYS A 120 -12.38 -1.48 -11.90
CA LYS A 120 -13.18 -0.40 -12.46
C LYS A 120 -12.32 0.59 -13.22
N VAL A 121 -12.75 0.96 -14.42
CA VAL A 121 -12.08 2.00 -15.20
C VAL A 121 -12.73 3.34 -14.89
N LEU A 122 -11.91 4.31 -14.44
CA LEU A 122 -12.34 5.70 -14.20
C LEU A 122 -11.34 6.67 -14.84
N ASP A 123 -11.85 7.68 -15.50
CA ASP A 123 -11.06 8.81 -15.99
C ASP A 123 -11.04 9.91 -14.92
N LEU A 124 -10.01 9.91 -14.09
CA LEU A 124 -9.83 10.87 -12.99
C LEU A 124 -9.45 12.29 -13.47
N GLU A 125 -9.29 12.50 -14.77
CA GLU A 125 -9.14 13.84 -15.33
C GLU A 125 -10.52 14.50 -15.62
N THR A 126 -11.58 13.73 -15.62
CA THR A 126 -12.96 14.21 -15.82
C THR A 126 -13.69 14.46 -14.50
N ALA A 127 -14.58 15.44 -14.49
CA ALA A 127 -15.43 15.70 -13.32
C ALA A 127 -16.30 14.49 -12.93
N GLY A 128 -16.79 13.73 -13.93
CA GLY A 128 -17.58 12.52 -13.68
C GLY A 128 -16.76 11.42 -13.02
N GLY A 129 -15.55 11.15 -13.50
CA GLY A 129 -14.66 10.14 -12.94
C GLY A 129 -14.21 10.49 -11.51
N LYS A 130 -13.91 11.77 -11.25
CA LYS A 130 -13.59 12.25 -9.89
C LYS A 130 -14.76 12.07 -8.93
N ALA A 131 -15.97 12.49 -9.32
CA ALA A 131 -17.17 12.34 -8.50
C ALA A 131 -17.48 10.88 -8.18
N GLU A 132 -17.31 9.99 -9.17
CA GLU A 132 -17.49 8.56 -8.97
C GLU A 132 -16.43 7.96 -8.04
N PHE A 133 -15.16 8.36 -8.18
CA PHE A 133 -14.09 7.97 -7.27
C PHE A 133 -14.38 8.40 -5.83
N GLN A 134 -14.76 9.68 -5.62
CA GLN A 134 -15.15 10.19 -4.30
C GLN A 134 -16.31 9.39 -3.70
N SER A 135 -17.31 9.03 -4.52
CA SER A 135 -18.44 8.20 -4.07
C SER A 135 -18.00 6.80 -3.60
N ILE A 136 -17.06 6.17 -4.28
CA ILE A 136 -16.51 4.86 -3.89
C ILE A 136 -15.71 4.98 -2.59
N VAL A 137 -14.94 6.06 -2.43
CA VAL A 137 -14.08 6.27 -1.25
C VAL A 137 -14.88 6.54 0.03
N LYS A 138 -16.10 7.04 -0.04
CA LYS A 138 -16.95 7.28 1.15
C LYS A 138 -17.10 6.05 2.04
N ASP A 139 -17.17 4.88 1.42
CA ASP A 139 -17.34 3.59 2.11
C ASP A 139 -16.02 2.80 2.24
N ALA A 140 -14.88 3.39 1.86
CA ALA A 140 -13.59 2.72 1.90
C ALA A 140 -12.89 2.94 3.25
N ALA A 141 -12.23 1.89 3.75
CA ALA A 141 -11.34 2.00 4.90
C ALA A 141 -9.95 2.51 4.49
N VAL A 142 -9.50 2.17 3.26
CA VAL A 142 -8.16 2.49 2.78
C VAL A 142 -8.22 2.95 1.32
N VAL A 143 -7.44 3.99 1.01
CA VAL A 143 -7.11 4.40 -0.37
C VAL A 143 -5.61 4.29 -0.56
N LEU A 144 -5.20 3.69 -1.67
CA LEU A 144 -3.81 3.61 -2.12
C LEU A 144 -3.68 4.34 -3.46
N GLU A 145 -2.69 5.22 -3.57
CA GLU A 145 -2.38 5.89 -4.85
C GLU A 145 -0.86 6.01 -5.06
N ASP A 146 -0.42 6.12 -6.30
CA ASP A 146 0.96 6.32 -6.72
C ASP A 146 1.09 7.41 -7.79
N TRP A 147 0.21 8.40 -7.75
CA TRP A 147 0.12 9.45 -8.77
C TRP A 147 1.29 10.42 -8.75
N GLY A 148 1.98 10.51 -7.60
CA GLY A 148 3.09 11.43 -7.39
C GLY A 148 2.71 12.70 -6.63
N VAL A 149 3.75 13.37 -6.15
CA VAL A 149 3.60 14.54 -5.25
C VAL A 149 2.81 15.66 -5.91
N GLY A 150 1.75 16.13 -5.24
CA GLY A 150 0.91 17.24 -5.69
C GLY A 150 -0.16 16.88 -6.71
N VAL A 151 -0.21 15.63 -7.20
CA VAL A 151 -1.20 15.21 -8.21
C VAL A 151 -2.57 15.02 -7.58
N ALA A 152 -2.62 14.44 -6.38
CA ALA A 152 -3.87 14.26 -5.65
C ALA A 152 -4.57 15.59 -5.36
N GLU A 153 -3.81 16.61 -4.95
CA GLU A 153 -4.31 17.99 -4.74
C GLU A 153 -4.83 18.60 -6.04
N GLY A 154 -4.05 18.46 -7.12
CA GLY A 154 -4.45 18.96 -8.45
C GLY A 154 -5.72 18.30 -9.00
N ARG A 155 -5.97 17.07 -8.60
CA ARG A 155 -7.20 16.33 -8.94
C ARG A 155 -8.36 16.59 -8.01
N GLU A 156 -8.17 17.29 -6.91
CA GLU A 156 -9.16 17.45 -5.84
C GLU A 156 -9.55 16.09 -5.21
N LEU A 157 -8.56 15.19 -5.09
CA LEU A 157 -8.69 13.84 -4.53
C LEU A 157 -7.65 13.60 -3.40
N SER A 158 -7.17 14.67 -2.76
CA SER A 158 -6.25 14.56 -1.63
C SER A 158 -6.93 14.00 -0.38
N TYR A 159 -6.10 13.56 0.58
CA TYR A 159 -6.61 13.08 1.87
C TYR A 159 -7.55 14.08 2.54
N GLU A 160 -7.19 15.38 2.54
CA GLU A 160 -7.96 16.42 3.19
C GLU A 160 -9.38 16.50 2.64
N ILE A 161 -9.52 16.41 1.32
CA ILE A 161 -10.82 16.47 0.64
C ILE A 161 -11.63 15.19 0.89
N LEU A 162 -10.99 14.03 0.72
CA LEU A 162 -11.69 12.75 0.87
C LEU A 162 -12.08 12.46 2.33
N ALA A 163 -11.30 12.95 3.30
CA ALA A 163 -11.56 12.78 4.72
C ALA A 163 -12.73 13.66 5.24
N GLU A 164 -13.17 14.68 4.49
CA GLU A 164 -14.37 15.45 4.85
C GLU A 164 -15.61 14.56 4.90
N ASP A 165 -15.76 13.67 3.91
CA ASP A 165 -16.87 12.71 3.85
C ASP A 165 -16.56 11.36 4.52
N ASN A 166 -15.28 11.05 4.77
CA ASN A 166 -14.83 9.82 5.41
C ASN A 166 -13.70 10.08 6.42
N PRO A 167 -14.02 10.56 7.64
CA PRO A 167 -13.00 10.91 8.64
C PRO A 167 -12.14 9.74 9.14
N GLY A 168 -12.60 8.49 8.94
CA GLY A 168 -11.87 7.27 9.30
C GLY A 168 -10.93 6.75 8.22
N LEU A 169 -10.85 7.44 7.07
CA LEU A 169 -10.06 7.01 5.93
C LEU A 169 -8.56 6.91 6.26
N VAL A 170 -7.95 5.80 5.89
CA VAL A 170 -6.50 5.64 5.80
C VAL A 170 -6.09 5.90 4.36
N TYR A 171 -5.35 6.97 4.13
CA TYR A 171 -4.86 7.35 2.81
C TYR A 171 -3.35 7.10 2.71
N LEU A 172 -2.91 6.34 1.73
CA LEU A 172 -1.51 6.04 1.48
C LEU A 172 -1.10 6.49 0.08
N ALA A 173 -0.22 7.48 0.03
CA ALA A 173 0.49 7.89 -1.17
C ALA A 173 1.83 7.13 -1.28
N LEU A 174 2.02 6.42 -2.38
CA LEU A 174 3.27 5.73 -2.68
C LEU A 174 4.11 6.61 -3.63
N THR A 175 5.26 7.04 -3.15
CA THR A 175 6.18 7.85 -3.95
C THR A 175 7.58 7.24 -3.96
N PRO A 176 8.35 7.39 -5.05
CA PRO A 176 9.67 6.79 -5.15
C PRO A 176 10.68 7.31 -4.12
N PHE A 177 10.54 8.58 -3.71
CA PHE A 177 11.51 9.27 -2.86
C PHE A 177 10.88 9.97 -1.64
N GLY A 178 9.63 9.65 -1.34
CA GLY A 178 8.86 10.31 -0.28
C GLY A 178 8.34 11.69 -0.70
N GLU A 179 7.40 12.22 0.05
CA GLU A 179 6.76 13.52 -0.22
C GLU A 179 7.59 14.72 0.27
N LYS A 180 8.62 14.47 1.06
CA LYS A 180 9.49 15.50 1.65
C LYS A 180 10.95 15.31 1.21
N GLY A 181 11.72 16.39 1.26
CA GLY A 181 13.14 16.37 0.93
C GLY A 181 13.46 16.77 -0.52
N PRO A 182 14.75 16.83 -0.86
CA PRO A 182 15.20 17.40 -2.14
C PRO A 182 14.85 16.56 -3.37
N MET A 183 14.62 15.27 -3.20
CA MET A 183 14.32 14.36 -4.30
C MET A 183 12.81 14.11 -4.51
N ARG A 184 11.94 14.72 -3.72
CA ARG A 184 10.49 14.46 -3.75
C ARG A 184 9.84 14.59 -5.14
N ASN A 185 10.37 15.47 -5.98
CA ASN A 185 9.83 15.74 -7.34
C ASN A 185 10.56 14.96 -8.44
N LEU A 186 11.51 14.08 -8.07
CA LEU A 186 12.17 13.24 -9.07
C LEU A 186 11.26 12.11 -9.49
N GLN A 187 11.18 11.89 -10.80
CA GLN A 187 10.50 10.72 -11.33
C GLN A 187 11.33 9.47 -10.99
N GLY A 188 10.71 8.55 -10.27
CA GLY A 188 11.29 7.24 -10.01
C GLY A 188 10.79 6.21 -11.01
N SER A 189 11.68 5.27 -11.33
CA SER A 189 11.33 4.01 -11.97
C SER A 189 12.05 2.89 -11.23
N GLU A 190 11.63 1.67 -11.43
CA GLU A 190 12.28 0.51 -10.84
C GLU A 190 13.80 0.54 -11.11
N LEU A 191 14.21 0.84 -12.36
CA LEU A 191 15.62 0.92 -12.75
C LEU A 191 16.38 2.04 -12.01
N VAL A 192 15.76 3.20 -11.83
CA VAL A 192 16.36 4.33 -11.09
C VAL A 192 16.56 3.96 -9.63
N ILE A 193 15.56 3.37 -8.99
CA ILE A 193 15.64 2.93 -7.59
C ILE A 193 16.71 1.85 -7.41
N GLN A 194 16.77 0.86 -8.31
CA GLN A 194 17.80 -0.18 -8.29
C GLN A 194 19.21 0.40 -8.48
N ALA A 195 19.38 1.40 -9.35
CA ALA A 195 20.64 2.07 -9.54
C ALA A 195 21.08 2.84 -8.29
N MET A 196 20.17 3.61 -7.68
CA MET A 196 20.44 4.44 -6.50
C MET A 196 20.73 3.61 -5.24
N THR A 197 20.07 2.46 -5.08
CA THR A 197 20.34 1.54 -3.98
C THR A 197 21.59 0.68 -4.18
N GLY A 198 22.24 0.77 -5.35
CA GLY A 198 23.40 -0.04 -5.69
C GLY A 198 23.08 -1.47 -6.12
N TYR A 199 21.79 -1.84 -6.20
CA TYR A 199 21.37 -3.19 -6.55
C TYR A 199 21.87 -3.62 -7.95
N LEU A 200 21.86 -2.70 -8.92
CA LEU A 200 22.39 -2.98 -10.27
C LEU A 200 23.85 -3.38 -10.28
N ARG A 201 24.66 -2.91 -9.32
CA ARG A 201 26.05 -3.31 -9.19
C ARG A 201 26.22 -4.79 -8.82
N LEU A 202 25.24 -5.35 -8.15
CA LEU A 202 25.24 -6.76 -7.75
C LEU A 202 24.82 -7.68 -8.90
N LEU A 203 24.02 -7.18 -9.83
CA LEU A 203 23.53 -7.93 -10.99
C LEU A 203 24.54 -7.96 -12.16
N GLY A 204 25.52 -7.07 -12.18
CA GLY A 204 26.45 -6.86 -13.30
C GLY A 204 27.82 -7.53 -13.14
N LYS A 205 27.95 -8.61 -12.37
CA LYS A 205 29.20 -9.37 -12.24
C LYS A 205 29.16 -10.64 -13.04
#